data_ae5635fb36d6cac425a1ffe1e7dd9008
#
_entry.id   ae5635fb36d6cac425a1ffe1e7dd9008
#
_cell.length_a   1.000
_cell.length_b   1.000
_cell.length_c   1.000
_cell.angle_alpha   90.00
_cell.angle_beta   90.00
_cell.angle_gamma   90.00
#
_symmetry.space_group_name_H-M   'P 1'
#
loop_
_entity.id
_entity.type
_entity.pdbx_description
1 polymer ?
#
loop_
_entity_poly.entity_id
_entity_poly.type
_entity_poly.pdbx_seq_one_letter_code
_entity_poly.pdbx_strand_id
1 'polypeptide(L)'
;MAALKGDVGKIMFHNAAGTEADISGLRNWSLNITKDTMETTVQGDTSKTFIGGLISGEGSATLIYDNAGNSDYLAFVEDVYTTGDAADALFELFPDSSASSKKIGFSGIINGATYGAELGSIQEINITFQTSGAITSDI
;
A
#
# COMPACT_ATOMS: atom_id res chain seq x y z
N MET A 1 2.56 -2.46 -26.86
CA MET A 1 2.14 -2.25 -25.47
C MET A 1 1.78 -3.59 -24.84
N ALA A 2 2.32 -3.85 -23.63
CA ALA A 2 2.01 -5.06 -22.88
C ALA A 2 1.18 -4.66 -21.64
N ALA A 3 -0.13 -4.76 -21.77
CA ALA A 3 -1.04 -4.46 -20.67
C ALA A 3 -1.18 -5.69 -19.77
N LEU A 4 -1.23 -5.47 -18.45
CA LEU A 4 -1.37 -6.53 -17.45
C LEU A 4 -2.79 -6.57 -16.90
N LYS A 5 -3.25 -7.78 -16.57
CA LYS A 5 -4.50 -7.96 -15.85
C LYS A 5 -4.26 -7.70 -14.36
N GLY A 6 -5.27 -7.18 -13.69
CA GLY A 6 -5.18 -6.92 -12.25
C GLY A 6 -5.04 -8.17 -11.38
N ASP A 7 -5.35 -9.33 -11.92
CA ASP A 7 -5.28 -10.59 -11.17
C ASP A 7 -3.86 -11.15 -11.00
N VAL A 8 -2.84 -10.53 -11.61
CA VAL A 8 -1.44 -10.94 -11.46
C VAL A 8 -0.68 -10.13 -10.40
N GLY A 9 -1.32 -9.17 -9.76
CA GLY A 9 -0.70 -8.37 -8.73
C GLY A 9 -0.51 -9.10 -7.41
N LYS A 10 0.44 -8.63 -6.60
CA LYS A 10 0.66 -9.15 -5.23
C LYS A 10 1.20 -8.07 -4.31
N ILE A 11 1.15 -8.32 -3.01
CA ILE A 11 1.81 -7.52 -1.97
C ILE A 11 2.76 -8.43 -1.19
N MET A 12 3.99 -7.96 -0.97
CA MET A 12 4.88 -8.51 0.04
C MET A 12 4.95 -7.54 1.21
N PHE A 13 4.93 -8.09 2.42
CA PHE A 13 4.88 -7.29 3.64
C PHE A 13 5.71 -7.96 4.73
N HIS A 14 6.39 -7.14 5.54
CA HIS A 14 6.91 -7.60 6.82
C HIS A 14 6.87 -6.45 7.83
N ASN A 15 6.60 -6.79 9.08
CA ASN A 15 6.75 -5.84 10.18
C ASN A 15 8.20 -5.85 10.67
N ALA A 16 8.54 -4.96 11.61
CA ALA A 16 9.91 -4.80 12.11
C ALA A 16 10.54 -6.09 12.65
N ALA A 17 9.72 -7.01 13.15
CA ALA A 17 10.18 -8.27 13.75
C ALA A 17 10.03 -9.46 12.81
N GLY A 18 9.43 -9.28 11.63
CA GLY A 18 9.05 -10.37 10.76
C GLY A 18 9.97 -10.58 9.57
N THR A 19 9.70 -11.66 8.85
CA THR A 19 10.30 -11.97 7.56
C THR A 19 9.36 -11.51 6.46
N GLU A 20 9.91 -10.95 5.40
CA GLU A 20 9.14 -10.56 4.23
C GLU A 20 8.43 -11.77 3.61
N ALA A 21 7.13 -11.64 3.35
CA ALA A 21 6.33 -12.73 2.83
C ALA A 21 5.18 -12.21 1.97
N ASP A 22 4.71 -13.05 1.04
CA ASP A 22 3.55 -12.76 0.22
C ASP A 22 2.28 -12.80 1.07
N ILE A 23 1.39 -11.84 0.86
CA ILE A 23 0.09 -11.81 1.51
C ILE A 23 -0.87 -12.73 0.75
N SER A 24 -1.38 -13.73 1.42
CA SER A 24 -2.35 -14.65 0.83
C SER A 24 -3.76 -14.10 0.90
N GLY A 25 -4.61 -14.51 -0.04
CA GLY A 25 -6.01 -14.10 -0.06
C GLY A 25 -6.24 -12.68 -0.58
N LEU A 26 -5.23 -12.05 -1.15
CA LEU A 26 -5.35 -10.69 -1.68
C LEU A 26 -6.27 -10.67 -2.91
N ARG A 27 -7.24 -9.77 -2.91
CA ARG A 27 -8.12 -9.55 -4.05
C ARG A 27 -7.71 -8.35 -4.88
N ASN A 28 -7.30 -7.27 -4.22
CA ASN A 28 -6.85 -6.06 -4.92
C ASN A 28 -5.98 -5.21 -3.99
N TRP A 29 -5.25 -4.30 -4.60
CA TRP A 29 -4.56 -3.24 -3.88
C TRP A 29 -4.57 -1.98 -4.72
N SER A 30 -4.43 -0.84 -4.06
CA SER A 30 -4.26 0.45 -4.72
C SER A 30 -3.32 1.31 -3.92
N LEU A 31 -2.63 2.21 -4.61
CA LEU A 31 -1.74 3.19 -3.98
C LEU A 31 -1.91 4.51 -4.69
N ASN A 32 -2.19 5.55 -3.93
CA ASN A 32 -2.30 6.92 -4.43
C ASN A 32 -1.12 7.73 -3.89
N ILE A 33 -0.29 8.23 -4.79
CA ILE A 33 0.89 9.02 -4.44
C ILE A 33 0.62 10.47 -4.81
N THR A 34 0.85 11.37 -3.86
CA THR A 34 0.64 12.80 -4.06
C THR A 34 1.91 13.56 -3.75
N LYS A 35 2.10 14.66 -4.46
CA LYS A 35 3.21 15.59 -4.23
C LYS A 35 2.61 16.95 -3.94
N ASP A 36 3.07 17.56 -2.86
CA ASP A 36 2.70 18.94 -2.56
C ASP A 36 3.28 19.87 -3.61
N THR A 37 2.52 20.89 -3.98
CA THR A 37 2.99 21.93 -4.90
C THR A 37 2.77 23.28 -4.25
N MET A 38 3.72 24.19 -4.48
CA MET A 38 3.62 25.56 -4.00
C MET A 38 3.69 26.49 -5.19
N GLU A 39 2.79 27.48 -5.22
CA GLU A 39 2.75 28.45 -6.30
C GLU A 39 3.88 29.46 -6.13
N THR A 40 4.63 29.70 -7.19
CA THR A 40 5.73 30.65 -7.23
C THR A 40 5.46 31.83 -8.15
N THR A 41 4.22 31.94 -8.64
CA THR A 41 3.79 33.01 -9.54
C THR A 41 3.96 34.38 -8.85
N VAL A 42 4.53 35.34 -9.57
CA VAL A 42 4.69 36.71 -9.07
C VAL A 42 3.82 37.67 -9.87
N GLN A 43 3.62 38.85 -9.29
CA GLN A 43 2.83 39.89 -9.94
C GLN A 43 3.47 40.29 -11.27
N GLY A 44 2.66 40.35 -12.31
CA GLY A 44 3.15 40.63 -13.67
C GLY A 44 3.31 39.39 -14.54
N ASP A 45 3.25 38.20 -13.95
CA ASP A 45 3.29 36.95 -14.73
C ASP A 45 1.98 36.75 -15.48
N THR A 46 2.09 36.18 -16.67
CA THR A 46 0.92 35.81 -17.49
C THR A 46 0.55 34.34 -17.35
N SER A 47 1.43 33.55 -16.73
CA SER A 47 1.22 32.12 -16.48
C SER A 47 1.60 31.78 -15.05
N LYS A 48 0.93 30.76 -14.48
CA LYS A 48 1.23 30.28 -13.14
C LYS A 48 2.45 29.39 -13.16
N THR A 49 3.31 29.52 -12.14
CA THR A 49 4.46 28.66 -11.93
C THR A 49 4.40 28.00 -10.54
N PHE A 50 4.92 26.79 -10.42
CA PHE A 50 4.86 26.00 -9.20
C PHE A 50 6.19 25.32 -8.93
N ILE A 51 6.45 25.04 -7.66
CA ILE A 51 7.56 24.18 -7.24
C ILE A 51 6.99 22.95 -6.51
N GLY A 52 7.60 21.79 -6.74
CA GLY A 52 7.21 20.56 -6.06
C GLY A 52 7.75 20.51 -4.65
N GLY A 53 6.94 19.99 -3.74
CA GLY A 53 7.29 19.82 -2.33
C GLY A 53 7.42 18.36 -1.94
N LEU A 54 6.89 18.02 -0.77
CA LEU A 54 6.99 16.69 -0.20
C LEU A 54 6.07 15.70 -0.91
N ILE A 55 6.51 14.44 -0.95
CA ILE A 55 5.75 13.34 -1.53
C ILE A 55 5.21 12.49 -0.40
N SER A 56 3.96 12.10 -0.51
CA SER A 56 3.33 11.14 0.40
C SER A 56 2.44 10.20 -0.38
N GLY A 57 2.06 9.09 0.26
CA GLY A 57 1.17 8.13 -0.37
C GLY A 57 0.25 7.49 0.65
N GLU A 58 -0.88 7.04 0.16
CA GLU A 58 -1.83 6.27 0.94
C GLU A 58 -2.43 5.21 0.03
N GLY A 59 -2.83 4.10 0.61
CA GLY A 59 -3.38 3.02 -0.19
C GLY A 59 -4.27 2.11 0.60
N SER A 60 -4.78 1.12 -0.10
CA SER A 60 -5.65 0.11 0.49
C SER A 60 -5.44 -1.23 -0.18
N ALA A 61 -5.82 -2.28 0.53
CA ALA A 61 -5.84 -3.63 0.02
C ALA A 61 -7.07 -4.35 0.54
N THR A 62 -7.64 -5.22 -0.27
CA THR A 62 -8.78 -6.04 0.12
C THR A 62 -8.34 -7.49 0.12
N LEU A 63 -8.60 -8.19 1.22
CA LEU A 63 -8.26 -9.60 1.41
C LEU A 63 -9.50 -10.40 1.69
N ILE A 64 -9.48 -11.67 1.31
CA ILE A 64 -10.50 -12.64 1.73
C ILE A 64 -10.14 -13.10 3.13
N TYR A 65 -11.13 -13.10 4.04
CA TYR A 65 -10.92 -13.60 5.39
C TYR A 65 -10.57 -15.09 5.36
N ASP A 66 -9.48 -15.45 6.05
CA ASP A 66 -9.00 -16.83 6.13
C ASP A 66 -8.84 -17.21 7.60
N ASN A 67 -9.64 -18.17 8.06
CA ASN A 67 -9.59 -18.63 9.44
C ASN A 67 -8.61 -19.78 9.65
N ALA A 68 -7.83 -20.15 8.64
CA ALA A 68 -6.83 -21.21 8.76
C ALA A 68 -5.58 -20.80 9.55
N GLY A 69 -5.45 -19.52 9.89
CA GLY A 69 -4.38 -19.03 10.75
C GLY A 69 -3.03 -18.90 10.05
N ASN A 70 -3.02 -18.50 8.79
CA ASN A 70 -1.78 -18.23 8.06
C ASN A 70 -1.04 -17.07 8.73
N SER A 71 0.23 -17.29 9.15
CA SER A 71 0.99 -16.31 9.92
C SER A 71 1.33 -15.04 9.14
N ASP A 72 1.53 -15.14 7.84
CA ASP A 72 1.85 -13.98 7.01
C ASP A 72 0.63 -13.08 6.84
N TYR A 73 -0.52 -13.69 6.61
CA TYR A 73 -1.80 -13.00 6.56
C TYR A 73 -2.10 -12.29 7.90
N LEU A 74 -1.90 -12.99 9.02
CA LEU A 74 -2.17 -12.43 10.34
C LEU A 74 -1.24 -11.24 10.65
N ALA A 75 0.03 -11.34 10.30
CA ALA A 75 0.96 -10.23 10.51
C ALA A 75 0.51 -8.96 9.80
N PHE A 76 -0.03 -9.11 8.59
CA PHE A 76 -0.53 -7.98 7.83
C PHE A 76 -1.80 -7.39 8.42
N VAL A 77 -2.80 -8.22 8.72
CA VAL A 77 -4.10 -7.71 9.18
C VAL A 77 -4.09 -7.23 10.62
N GLU A 78 -3.14 -7.68 11.43
CA GLU A 78 -3.06 -7.34 12.85
C GLU A 78 -2.09 -6.19 13.15
N ASP A 79 -1.36 -5.72 12.17
CA ASP A 79 -0.39 -4.64 12.38
C ASP A 79 -1.05 -3.34 12.85
N VAL A 80 -2.30 -3.13 12.49
CA VAL A 80 -3.08 -1.95 12.90
C VAL A 80 -3.26 -1.86 14.43
N TYR A 81 -3.17 -2.99 15.13
CA TYR A 81 -3.35 -3.03 16.58
C TYR A 81 -2.10 -2.65 17.36
N THR A 82 -0.97 -2.48 16.71
CA THR A 82 0.27 -2.09 17.37
C THR A 82 0.25 -0.59 17.66
N THR A 83 0.24 -0.22 18.96
CA THR A 83 0.29 1.18 19.36
C THR A 83 1.72 1.66 19.46
N GLY A 84 1.97 2.94 19.16
CA GLY A 84 3.31 3.51 19.17
C GLY A 84 4.21 2.99 18.07
N ASP A 85 3.61 2.53 16.97
CA ASP A 85 4.32 1.98 15.82
C ASP A 85 5.21 3.06 15.19
N ALA A 86 6.46 2.69 14.91
CA ALA A 86 7.47 3.60 14.39
C ALA A 86 7.47 3.70 12.85
N ALA A 87 6.46 3.20 12.17
CA ALA A 87 6.37 3.18 10.71
C ALA A 87 7.54 2.42 10.06
N ASP A 88 7.88 1.29 10.64
CA ASP A 88 9.00 0.46 10.19
C ASP A 88 8.56 -0.79 9.39
N ALA A 89 7.28 -0.97 9.17
CA ALA A 89 6.76 -2.02 8.32
C ALA A 89 7.13 -1.73 6.86
N LEU A 90 7.62 -2.75 6.14
CA LEU A 90 7.99 -2.63 4.74
C LEU A 90 6.91 -3.22 3.85
N PHE A 91 6.55 -2.46 2.82
CA PHE A 91 5.57 -2.85 1.82
C PHE A 91 6.24 -2.90 0.45
N GLU A 92 5.94 -3.95 -0.30
CA GLU A 92 6.32 -4.03 -1.70
C GLU A 92 5.09 -4.42 -2.51
N LEU A 93 4.68 -3.53 -3.41
CA LEU A 93 3.50 -3.73 -4.26
C LEU A 93 3.95 -4.11 -5.66
N PHE A 94 3.51 -5.28 -6.12
CA PHE A 94 3.92 -5.82 -7.41
C PHE A 94 2.74 -5.80 -8.38
N PRO A 95 2.85 -5.07 -9.51
CA PRO A 95 1.85 -5.18 -10.57
C PRO A 95 1.81 -6.57 -11.20
N ASP A 96 2.96 -7.26 -11.24
CA ASP A 96 3.08 -8.60 -11.80
C ASP A 96 3.88 -9.48 -10.86
N SER A 97 3.23 -10.48 -10.28
CA SER A 97 3.86 -11.40 -9.33
C SER A 97 5.00 -12.23 -9.92
N SER A 98 5.07 -12.37 -11.24
CA SER A 98 6.14 -13.09 -11.92
C SER A 98 7.36 -12.22 -12.21
N ALA A 99 7.25 -10.90 -12.07
CA ALA A 99 8.32 -9.95 -12.35
C ALA A 99 8.81 -9.31 -11.05
N SER A 100 9.65 -10.01 -10.29
CA SER A 100 10.08 -9.61 -8.95
C SER A 100 10.90 -8.32 -8.90
N SER A 101 11.42 -7.86 -10.04
CA SER A 101 12.15 -6.59 -10.12
C SER A 101 11.25 -5.37 -10.38
N LYS A 102 9.99 -5.59 -10.69
CA LYS A 102 9.03 -4.52 -11.00
C LYS A 102 8.10 -4.31 -9.81
N LYS A 103 8.44 -3.35 -8.96
CA LYS A 103 7.72 -3.15 -7.70
C LYS A 103 7.74 -1.69 -7.26
N ILE A 104 6.82 -1.35 -6.38
CA ILE A 104 6.82 -0.09 -5.64
C ILE A 104 7.07 -0.43 -4.18
N GLY A 105 8.13 0.12 -3.60
CA GLY A 105 8.53 -0.19 -2.23
C GLY A 105 8.50 1.05 -1.35
N PHE A 106 8.05 0.88 -0.10
CA PHE A 106 8.02 1.96 0.88
C PHE A 106 7.93 1.38 2.29
N SER A 107 8.26 2.21 3.28
CA SER A 107 7.93 1.95 4.68
C SER A 107 6.62 2.63 5.01
N GLY A 108 5.85 2.07 5.92
CA GLY A 108 4.57 2.66 6.25
C GLY A 108 3.93 2.14 7.51
N ILE A 109 2.72 2.62 7.75
CA ILE A 109 1.88 2.24 8.89
C ILE A 109 0.54 1.79 8.35
N ILE A 110 0.03 0.68 8.87
CA ILE A 110 -1.35 0.28 8.63
C ILE A 110 -2.21 1.06 9.62
N ASN A 111 -3.04 1.96 9.11
CA ASN A 111 -3.80 2.88 9.93
C ASN A 111 -5.29 2.56 10.00
N GLY A 112 -5.73 1.51 9.35
CA GLY A 112 -7.14 1.13 9.41
C GLY A 112 -7.38 -0.28 8.92
N ALA A 113 -8.39 -0.92 9.48
CA ALA A 113 -8.88 -2.22 9.06
C ALA A 113 -10.40 -2.23 9.18
N THR A 114 -11.09 -2.66 8.14
CA THR A 114 -12.53 -2.77 8.12
C THR A 114 -12.92 -4.21 7.88
N TYR A 115 -13.70 -4.77 8.78
CA TYR A 115 -14.18 -6.14 8.72
C TYR A 115 -15.66 -6.13 8.42
N GLY A 116 -16.11 -7.12 7.67
CA GLY A 116 -17.53 -7.26 7.38
C GLY A 116 -17.89 -8.67 7.02
N ALA A 117 -19.14 -9.03 7.33
CA ALA A 117 -19.72 -10.32 6.93
C ALA A 117 -21.14 -10.06 6.45
N GLU A 118 -21.45 -10.51 5.25
CA GLU A 118 -22.75 -10.30 4.63
C GLU A 118 -23.27 -11.62 4.07
N LEU A 119 -24.55 -11.86 4.26
CA LEU A 119 -25.18 -13.06 3.75
C LEU A 119 -25.10 -13.12 2.22
N GLY A 120 -24.62 -14.23 1.70
CA GLY A 120 -24.47 -14.42 0.27
C GLY A 120 -23.18 -13.89 -0.33
N SER A 121 -22.28 -13.33 0.48
CA SER A 121 -21.00 -12.80 0.04
C SER A 121 -19.83 -13.45 0.78
N ILE A 122 -18.66 -13.44 0.16
CA ILE A 122 -17.43 -13.86 0.81
C ILE A 122 -17.02 -12.77 1.80
N GLN A 123 -16.55 -13.17 2.99
CA GLN A 123 -16.07 -12.22 3.98
C GLN A 123 -14.74 -11.61 3.53
N GLU A 124 -14.66 -10.31 3.60
CA GLU A 124 -13.48 -9.55 3.18
C GLU A 124 -12.98 -8.64 4.28
N ILE A 125 -11.69 -8.36 4.27
CA ILE A 125 -11.06 -7.38 5.14
C ILE A 125 -10.45 -6.30 4.26
N ASN A 126 -10.79 -5.05 4.55
CA ASN A 126 -10.19 -3.89 3.88
C ASN A 126 -9.14 -3.29 4.80
N ILE A 127 -7.91 -3.22 4.34
CA ILE A 127 -6.78 -2.63 5.06
C ILE A 127 -6.42 -1.33 4.38
N THR A 128 -6.23 -0.28 5.18
CA THR A 128 -5.70 0.99 4.70
C THR A 128 -4.34 1.24 5.30
N PHE A 129 -3.46 1.84 4.51
CA PHE A 129 -2.09 2.11 4.95
C PHE A 129 -1.62 3.46 4.43
N GLN A 130 -0.60 3.98 5.09
CA GLN A 130 0.00 5.27 4.77
C GLN A 130 1.50 5.10 4.67
N THR A 131 2.13 5.74 3.68
CA THR A 131 3.58 5.69 3.53
C THR A 131 4.25 6.64 4.51
N SER A 132 5.47 6.29 4.90
CA SER A 132 6.34 7.14 5.71
C SER A 132 7.73 7.11 5.11
N GLY A 133 8.26 8.28 4.73
CA GLY A 133 9.56 8.38 4.11
C GLY A 133 9.52 8.22 2.60
N ALA A 134 10.62 7.76 2.02
CA ALA A 134 10.78 7.67 0.57
C ALA A 134 9.98 6.51 -0.02
N ILE A 135 9.45 6.75 -1.21
CA ILE A 135 8.78 5.74 -2.02
C ILE A 135 9.68 5.47 -3.22
N THR A 136 10.00 4.19 -3.45
CA THR A 136 10.81 3.78 -4.60
C THR A 136 9.93 3.05 -5.61
N SER A 137 10.16 3.32 -6.89
CA SER A 137 9.37 2.72 -7.96
C SER A 137 10.30 2.14 -9.04
N ASP A 138 10.15 0.86 -9.30
CA ASP A 138 10.88 0.13 -10.32
C ASP A 138 9.95 -0.49 -11.38
N ILE A 139 8.75 0.04 -11.50
CA ILE A 139 7.76 -0.47 -12.46
C ILE A 139 7.99 0.02 -13.88
#